data_b54d209fc8b6018362db013001c168f8
#
_entry.id   b54d209fc8b6018362db013001c168f8
#
_cell.length_a   1.000
_cell.length_b   1.000
_cell.length_c   1.000
_cell.angle_alpha   90.00
_cell.angle_beta   90.00
_cell.angle_gamma   90.00
#
_symmetry.space_group_name_H-M   'P 1'
#
loop_
_entity.id
_entity.type
_entity.pdbx_description
1 polymer ?
#
loop_
_entity_poly.entity_id
_entity_poly.type
_entity_poly.pdbx_seq_one_letter_code
_entity_poly.pdbx_strand_id
1 'polypeptide(L)'
;MLRAIWIAALWALAGTAVAGDDFSGQVRAHREQVQGAAPPSTDTLDTELRGHWKAFSGNVVLTQQRFDGGEWHGDATVNELYASGDALGWQWSGGRKIVAWDVGYGFRPNDVVQQEQRRTLLATTPQGRGLLQAEHFNADTAWTLVWVNPRSDAASGGDEEAVAARVYRRVGAADWHGFARVGEHSRGSIGAATSWVATDSVELHASARRASPSHITQALVGATWTGESKLSLTAEAWSDGSAAPPQPRRNVYLRAAWEHEGWQPVVDLLLVPDDRGRIVTAALGWQGDRWRFDGGLRWYGGPDSAAITHLPTRRIAFIAGTWPF
;
A
#
# COMPACT_ATOMS: atom_id res chain seq x y z
N MET A 1 20.86 -23.81 -18.79
CA MET A 1 21.23 -22.80 -19.82
C MET A 1 20.14 -21.77 -20.10
N LEU A 2 18.84 -22.03 -19.95
CA LEU A 2 17.78 -21.00 -20.14
C LEU A 2 17.76 -19.88 -19.08
N ARG A 3 18.31 -20.08 -17.88
CA ARG A 3 18.28 -19.12 -16.76
C ARG A 3 19.21 -17.89 -16.92
N ALA A 4 20.25 -17.99 -17.74
CA ALA A 4 21.18 -16.88 -18.01
C ALA A 4 20.69 -15.92 -19.12
N ILE A 5 19.74 -16.34 -19.93
CA ILE A 5 19.25 -15.59 -21.10
C ILE A 5 18.32 -14.44 -20.67
N TRP A 6 17.57 -14.59 -19.56
CA TRP A 6 16.64 -13.56 -19.08
C TRP A 6 17.34 -12.34 -18.47
N ILE A 7 18.48 -12.54 -17.81
CA ILE A 7 19.27 -11.42 -17.24
C ILE A 7 19.90 -10.60 -18.37
N ALA A 8 20.38 -11.25 -19.42
CA ALA A 8 20.97 -10.57 -20.58
C ALA A 8 19.92 -9.81 -21.43
N ALA A 9 18.68 -10.31 -21.51
CA ALA A 9 17.59 -9.64 -22.22
C ALA A 9 17.11 -8.36 -21.50
N LEU A 10 17.17 -8.32 -20.18
CA LEU A 10 16.85 -7.13 -19.37
C LEU A 10 17.86 -6.00 -19.57
N TRP A 11 19.14 -6.30 -19.75
CA TRP A 11 20.18 -5.30 -20.05
C TRP A 11 20.06 -4.71 -21.46
N ALA A 12 19.51 -5.47 -22.41
CA ALA A 12 19.31 -5.01 -23.78
C ALA A 12 18.11 -4.02 -23.92
N LEU A 13 17.10 -4.11 -23.05
CA LEU A 13 15.95 -3.22 -23.04
C LEU A 13 16.25 -1.85 -22.38
N ALA A 14 17.22 -1.78 -21.48
CA ALA A 14 17.63 -0.53 -20.84
C ALA A 14 18.43 0.42 -21.77
N GLY A 15 18.79 -0.03 -22.97
CA GLY A 15 19.66 0.70 -23.90
C GLY A 15 18.98 1.50 -25.03
N THR A 16 17.65 1.41 -25.19
CA THR A 16 16.94 2.12 -26.28
C THR A 16 15.81 3.00 -25.73
N ALA A 17 16.19 4.07 -25.03
CA ALA A 17 15.24 5.15 -24.74
C ALA A 17 14.92 5.88 -26.05
N VAL A 18 13.75 5.66 -26.61
CA VAL A 18 13.18 6.46 -27.68
C VAL A 18 12.67 7.76 -27.05
N ALA A 19 13.10 8.90 -27.56
CA ALA A 19 12.72 10.21 -27.05
C ALA A 19 11.19 10.37 -27.03
N GLY A 20 10.61 10.50 -25.83
CA GLY A 20 9.17 10.66 -25.60
C GLY A 20 8.52 9.56 -24.77
N ASP A 21 9.22 8.48 -24.48
CA ASP A 21 8.71 7.36 -23.66
C ASP A 21 9.50 7.30 -22.34
N ASP A 22 8.82 7.39 -21.20
CA ASP A 22 9.44 7.28 -19.89
C ASP A 22 9.55 5.80 -19.50
N PHE A 23 10.78 5.32 -19.40
CA PHE A 23 11.08 3.98 -18.92
C PHE A 23 11.94 4.06 -17.66
N SER A 24 11.56 3.36 -16.63
CA SER A 24 12.32 3.29 -15.38
C SER A 24 12.18 1.91 -14.75
N GLY A 25 13.06 1.59 -13.85
CA GLY A 25 12.96 0.32 -13.14
C GLY A 25 13.82 0.31 -11.89
N GLN A 26 13.73 -0.79 -11.18
CA GLN A 26 14.58 -1.08 -10.05
C GLN A 26 14.81 -2.58 -9.88
N VAL A 27 15.99 -2.93 -9.40
CA VAL A 27 16.30 -4.27 -8.92
C VAL A 27 16.46 -4.20 -7.42
N ARG A 28 15.75 -5.03 -6.68
CA ARG A 28 15.86 -5.15 -5.23
C ARG A 28 16.16 -6.58 -4.84
N ALA A 29 17.27 -6.77 -4.12
CA ALA A 29 17.59 -8.01 -3.45
C ALA A 29 17.30 -7.85 -1.96
N HIS A 30 16.56 -8.76 -1.34
CA HIS A 30 16.31 -8.73 0.08
C HIS A 30 16.31 -10.13 0.70
N ARG A 31 16.62 -10.15 1.98
CA ARG A 31 16.54 -11.32 2.82
C ARG A 31 15.70 -11.04 4.05
N GLU A 32 14.78 -11.93 4.34
CA GLU A 32 14.02 -11.97 5.59
C GLU A 32 14.40 -13.21 6.39
N GLN A 33 14.51 -13.04 7.69
CA GLN A 33 14.70 -14.13 8.64
C GLN A 33 13.60 -14.06 9.68
N VAL A 34 12.84 -15.16 9.79
CA VAL A 34 11.64 -15.27 10.63
C VAL A 34 11.92 -16.25 11.77
N GLN A 35 11.71 -15.80 13.01
CA GLN A 35 11.76 -16.65 14.18
C GLN A 35 10.35 -17.10 14.56
N GLY A 36 10.15 -18.41 14.69
CA GLY A 36 8.91 -19.02 15.16
C GLY A 36 7.97 -19.50 14.06
N ALA A 37 8.18 -19.10 12.80
CA ALA A 37 7.42 -19.59 11.64
C ALA A 37 8.33 -20.29 10.62
N ALA A 38 7.74 -21.10 9.76
CA ALA A 38 8.41 -21.69 8.61
C ALA A 38 7.89 -21.03 7.31
N PRO A 39 8.77 -20.78 6.33
CA PRO A 39 10.21 -21.00 6.34
C PRO A 39 10.93 -19.99 7.24
N PRO A 40 12.04 -20.34 7.92
CA PRO A 40 12.78 -19.45 8.78
C PRO A 40 13.58 -18.39 8.01
N SER A 41 13.89 -18.59 6.74
CA SER A 41 14.51 -17.56 5.90
C SER A 41 13.95 -17.53 4.48
N THR A 42 13.88 -16.32 3.91
CA THR A 42 13.47 -16.08 2.54
C THR A 42 14.44 -15.11 1.88
N ASP A 43 15.07 -15.54 0.79
CA ASP A 43 15.81 -14.65 -0.11
C ASP A 43 14.93 -14.31 -1.30
N THR A 44 14.83 -13.02 -1.63
CA THR A 44 14.02 -12.53 -2.74
C THR A 44 14.83 -11.60 -3.63
N LEU A 45 14.65 -11.73 -4.93
CA LEU A 45 15.14 -10.81 -5.95
C LEU A 45 13.93 -10.33 -6.76
N ASP A 46 13.60 -9.05 -6.63
CA ASP A 46 12.56 -8.39 -7.39
C ASP A 46 13.18 -7.52 -8.48
N THR A 47 12.64 -7.60 -9.68
CA THR A 47 12.92 -6.66 -10.77
C THR A 47 11.63 -6.00 -11.16
N GLU A 48 11.48 -4.72 -10.87
CA GLU A 48 10.33 -3.92 -11.23
C GLU A 48 10.65 -3.07 -12.46
N LEU A 49 9.75 -3.11 -13.44
CA LEU A 49 9.82 -2.33 -14.68
C LEU A 49 8.57 -1.47 -14.78
N ARG A 50 8.75 -0.18 -15.03
CA ARG A 50 7.69 0.80 -15.26
C ARG A 50 7.89 1.43 -16.62
N GLY A 51 6.80 1.64 -17.33
CA GLY A 51 6.83 2.29 -18.61
C GLY A 51 5.58 3.10 -18.88
N HIS A 52 5.76 4.23 -19.53
CA HIS A 52 4.68 5.03 -20.10
C HIS A 52 4.96 5.24 -21.58
N TRP A 53 3.99 4.88 -22.42
CA TRP A 53 4.07 5.05 -23.86
C TRP A 53 2.74 5.58 -24.41
N LYS A 54 2.72 6.84 -24.81
CA LYS A 54 1.50 7.54 -25.28
C LYS A 54 0.37 7.45 -24.25
N ALA A 55 -0.72 6.75 -24.58
CA ALA A 55 -1.85 6.53 -23.70
C ALA A 55 -1.69 5.34 -22.72
N PHE A 56 -0.64 4.54 -22.87
CA PHE A 56 -0.46 3.30 -22.10
C PHE A 56 0.51 3.49 -20.94
N SER A 57 0.18 2.92 -19.80
CA SER A 57 1.05 2.83 -18.63
C SER A 57 1.12 1.38 -18.17
N GLY A 58 2.31 0.96 -17.74
CA GLY A 58 2.52 -0.40 -17.24
C GLY A 58 3.51 -0.47 -16.10
N ASN A 59 3.29 -1.45 -15.22
CA ASN A 59 4.19 -1.83 -14.15
C ASN A 59 4.19 -3.36 -14.04
N VAL A 60 5.36 -3.96 -14.17
CA VAL A 60 5.56 -5.41 -14.07
C VAL A 60 6.66 -5.69 -13.06
N VAL A 61 6.43 -6.67 -12.19
CA VAL A 61 7.42 -7.16 -11.24
C VAL A 61 7.72 -8.62 -11.55
N LEU A 62 9.00 -8.91 -11.72
CA LEU A 62 9.54 -10.25 -11.79
C LEU A 62 10.16 -10.59 -10.44
N THR A 63 9.58 -11.55 -9.75
CA THR A 63 10.03 -11.98 -8.42
C THR A 63 10.68 -13.35 -8.52
N GLN A 64 11.85 -13.49 -7.91
CA GLN A 64 12.48 -14.78 -7.67
C GLN A 64 12.64 -14.96 -6.16
N GLN A 65 12.17 -16.06 -5.62
CA GLN A 65 12.22 -16.37 -4.19
C GLN A 65 12.88 -17.72 -3.94
N ARG A 66 13.62 -17.79 -2.83
CA ARG A 66 14.23 -19.01 -2.32
C ARG A 66 13.98 -19.11 -0.82
N PHE A 67 13.48 -20.26 -0.40
CA PHE A 67 13.18 -20.54 1.01
C PHE A 67 14.25 -21.46 1.60
N ASP A 68 14.82 -21.07 2.74
CA ASP A 68 15.82 -21.84 3.51
C ASP A 68 17.00 -22.37 2.67
N GLY A 69 17.44 -21.57 1.69
CA GLY A 69 18.53 -21.97 0.80
C GLY A 69 18.17 -23.05 -0.23
N GLY A 70 16.89 -23.41 -0.35
CA GLY A 70 16.38 -24.37 -1.34
C GLY A 70 16.43 -23.84 -2.78
N GLU A 71 15.54 -24.32 -3.62
CA GLU A 71 15.47 -23.91 -5.03
C GLU A 71 14.83 -22.53 -5.20
N TRP A 72 15.23 -21.82 -6.26
CA TRP A 72 14.63 -20.57 -6.68
C TRP A 72 13.33 -20.80 -7.44
N HIS A 73 12.28 -20.13 -7.01
CA HIS A 73 10.97 -20.08 -7.66
C HIS A 73 10.76 -18.69 -8.23
N GLY A 74 10.34 -18.62 -9.48
CA GLY A 74 10.10 -17.35 -10.17
C GLY A 74 8.62 -17.15 -10.47
N ASP A 75 8.16 -15.91 -10.30
CA ASP A 75 6.84 -15.44 -10.68
C ASP A 75 6.93 -14.09 -11.41
N ALA A 76 5.93 -13.79 -12.24
CA ALA A 76 5.81 -12.54 -12.96
C ALA A 76 4.42 -11.94 -12.70
N THR A 77 4.40 -10.76 -12.11
CA THR A 77 3.15 -10.08 -11.76
C THR A 77 3.02 -8.77 -12.54
N VAL A 78 1.92 -8.64 -13.28
CA VAL A 78 1.51 -7.37 -13.86
C VAL A 78 0.75 -6.59 -12.80
N ASN A 79 1.41 -5.59 -12.20
CA ASN A 79 0.79 -4.73 -11.19
C ASN A 79 -0.14 -3.71 -11.83
N GLU A 80 0.30 -3.06 -12.91
CA GLU A 80 -0.51 -2.15 -13.69
C GLU A 80 -0.31 -2.38 -15.19
N LEU A 81 -1.40 -2.27 -15.93
CA LEU A 81 -1.42 -2.20 -17.39
C LEU A 81 -2.75 -1.55 -17.80
N TYR A 82 -2.74 -0.29 -18.12
CA TYR A 82 -3.94 0.45 -18.48
C TYR A 82 -3.67 1.47 -19.59
N ALA A 83 -4.74 1.85 -20.26
CA ALA A 83 -4.74 2.97 -21.19
C ALA A 83 -5.54 4.14 -20.59
N SER A 84 -5.13 5.37 -20.88
CA SER A 84 -5.82 6.59 -20.45
C SER A 84 -5.97 7.58 -21.59
N GLY A 85 -6.97 8.47 -21.48
CA GLY A 85 -7.25 9.52 -22.44
C GLY A 85 -8.34 10.45 -21.98
N ASP A 86 -8.50 11.57 -22.67
CA ASP A 86 -9.49 12.61 -22.36
C ASP A 86 -10.62 12.60 -23.38
N ALA A 87 -11.86 12.60 -22.89
CA ALA A 87 -13.03 12.72 -23.72
C ALA A 87 -14.19 13.38 -22.96
N LEU A 88 -14.92 14.29 -23.58
CA LEU A 88 -16.11 14.95 -23.03
C LEU A 88 -15.87 15.69 -21.71
N GLY A 89 -14.67 16.21 -21.49
CA GLY A 89 -14.29 16.88 -20.23
C GLY A 89 -14.00 15.92 -19.05
N TRP A 90 -13.92 14.62 -19.32
CA TRP A 90 -13.54 13.59 -18.38
C TRP A 90 -12.23 12.94 -18.79
N GLN A 91 -11.41 12.59 -17.80
CA GLN A 91 -10.28 11.68 -17.98
C GLN A 91 -10.75 10.24 -17.79
N TRP A 92 -10.45 9.41 -18.77
CA TRP A 92 -10.81 7.99 -18.77
C TRP A 92 -9.57 7.13 -18.63
N SER A 93 -9.68 6.06 -17.89
CA SER A 93 -8.65 5.01 -17.87
C SER A 93 -9.30 3.63 -17.77
N GLY A 94 -8.73 2.65 -18.48
CA GLY A 94 -9.23 1.29 -18.50
C GLY A 94 -8.11 0.27 -18.55
N GLY A 95 -8.22 -0.78 -17.76
CA GLY A 95 -7.24 -1.83 -17.63
C GLY A 95 -6.97 -2.20 -16.18
N ARG A 96 -5.78 -2.73 -15.89
CA ARG A 96 -5.34 -3.03 -14.53
C ARG A 96 -4.67 -1.79 -13.94
N LYS A 97 -5.24 -1.23 -12.87
CA LYS A 97 -4.75 0.02 -12.26
C LYS A 97 -4.85 -0.05 -10.73
N ILE A 98 -3.91 0.59 -10.04
CA ILE A 98 -3.93 0.74 -8.58
C ILE A 98 -4.76 1.98 -8.24
N VAL A 99 -5.77 1.80 -7.38
CA VAL A 99 -6.65 2.88 -6.91
C VAL A 99 -6.84 2.76 -5.41
N ALA A 100 -6.23 3.69 -4.67
CA ALA A 100 -6.35 3.83 -3.22
C ALA A 100 -6.76 5.25 -2.87
N TRP A 101 -7.79 5.42 -2.04
CA TRP A 101 -8.46 6.72 -1.87
C TRP A 101 -8.41 7.30 -0.47
N ASP A 102 -8.18 6.47 0.55
CA ASP A 102 -8.32 6.89 1.94
C ASP A 102 -7.11 7.68 2.46
N VAL A 103 -7.31 8.43 3.52
CA VAL A 103 -6.31 9.34 4.11
C VAL A 103 -5.43 8.68 5.18
N GLY A 104 -5.90 7.60 5.83
CA GLY A 104 -5.18 6.93 6.92
C GLY A 104 -3.84 6.34 6.49
N TYR A 105 -2.91 6.23 7.44
CA TYR A 105 -1.64 5.56 7.26
C TYR A 105 -1.73 4.08 7.66
N GLY A 106 -2.09 3.78 8.90
CA GLY A 106 -2.11 2.43 9.45
C GLY A 106 -3.38 1.63 9.12
N PHE A 107 -4.49 2.32 8.92
CA PHE A 107 -5.78 1.74 8.59
C PHE A 107 -6.53 2.63 7.59
N ARG A 108 -7.19 2.03 6.60
CA ARG A 108 -7.78 2.74 5.45
C ARG A 108 -9.16 2.16 5.11
N PRO A 109 -10.21 2.51 5.90
CA PRO A 109 -11.55 1.93 5.71
C PRO A 109 -12.20 2.27 4.37
N ASN A 110 -11.86 3.42 3.77
CA ASN A 110 -12.42 3.90 2.51
C ASN A 110 -11.57 3.56 1.27
N ASP A 111 -10.58 2.71 1.37
CA ASP A 111 -9.93 2.08 0.22
C ASP A 111 -10.87 1.01 -0.38
N VAL A 112 -11.99 1.45 -0.90
CA VAL A 112 -13.10 0.59 -1.33
C VAL A 112 -12.89 -0.08 -2.69
N VAL A 113 -11.93 0.40 -3.48
CA VAL A 113 -11.51 -0.23 -4.75
C VAL A 113 -10.42 -1.23 -4.49
N GLN A 114 -9.35 -0.78 -3.81
CA GLN A 114 -8.21 -1.61 -3.47
C GLN A 114 -7.61 -1.11 -2.17
N GLN A 115 -7.38 -2.02 -1.22
CA GLN A 115 -6.76 -1.67 0.05
C GLN A 115 -5.24 -1.54 -0.11
N GLU A 116 -4.71 -0.38 0.24
CA GLU A 116 -3.27 -0.14 0.30
C GLU A 116 -2.72 -0.58 1.67
N GLN A 117 -1.60 -1.29 1.66
CA GLN A 117 -0.90 -1.72 2.88
C GLN A 117 0.39 -0.92 3.05
N ARG A 118 0.38 0.06 3.96
CA ARG A 118 1.55 0.92 4.24
C ARG A 118 2.47 0.42 5.35
N ARG A 119 2.00 -0.52 6.18
CA ARG A 119 2.77 -1.08 7.31
C ARG A 119 3.58 -2.33 6.93
N THR A 120 4.07 -2.38 5.71
CA THR A 120 4.97 -3.45 5.23
C THR A 120 6.39 -3.22 5.76
N LEU A 121 7.21 -4.27 5.84
CA LEU A 121 8.64 -4.15 6.19
C LEU A 121 9.42 -3.47 5.07
N LEU A 122 9.14 -3.86 3.84
CA LEU A 122 9.66 -3.26 2.62
C LEU A 122 8.47 -2.80 1.78
N ALA A 123 8.56 -1.61 1.21
CA ALA A 123 7.55 -1.11 0.29
C ALA A 123 7.48 -2.02 -0.95
N THR A 124 6.29 -2.51 -1.26
CA THR A 124 6.01 -3.30 -2.46
C THR A 124 4.92 -2.61 -3.26
N THR A 125 5.03 -2.66 -4.58
CA THR A 125 3.96 -2.17 -5.44
C THR A 125 2.80 -3.18 -5.40
N PRO A 126 1.60 -2.78 -4.96
CA PRO A 126 0.46 -3.70 -4.92
C PRO A 126 0.02 -4.05 -6.34
N GLN A 127 -0.59 -5.22 -6.50
CA GLN A 127 -1.22 -5.60 -7.75
C GLN A 127 -2.54 -4.85 -7.93
N GLY A 128 -2.68 -4.06 -8.99
CA GLY A 128 -3.88 -3.30 -9.31
C GLY A 128 -5.08 -4.18 -9.65
N ARG A 129 -6.26 -3.57 -9.69
CA ARG A 129 -7.54 -4.21 -10.09
C ARG A 129 -7.84 -3.94 -11.55
N GLY A 130 -8.51 -4.87 -12.22
CA GLY A 130 -9.13 -4.62 -13.51
C GLY A 130 -10.26 -3.61 -13.33
N LEU A 131 -10.25 -2.50 -14.05
CA LEU A 131 -11.25 -1.45 -13.88
C LEU A 131 -11.44 -0.59 -15.12
N LEU A 132 -12.56 0.12 -15.15
CA LEU A 132 -12.81 1.28 -15.99
C LEU A 132 -13.10 2.46 -15.06
N GLN A 133 -12.35 3.55 -15.23
CA GLN A 133 -12.42 4.74 -14.38
C GLN A 133 -12.71 5.97 -15.23
N ALA A 134 -13.54 6.86 -14.69
CA ALA A 134 -13.79 8.20 -15.22
C ALA A 134 -13.58 9.23 -14.11
N GLU A 135 -12.85 10.31 -14.43
CA GLU A 135 -12.53 11.38 -13.50
C GLU A 135 -12.86 12.74 -14.13
N HIS A 136 -13.45 13.61 -13.32
CA HIS A 136 -13.72 14.98 -13.69
C HIS A 136 -13.21 15.91 -12.60
N PHE A 137 -12.47 16.95 -13.00
CA PHE A 137 -11.84 17.89 -12.07
C PHE A 137 -12.29 19.32 -12.38
N ASN A 138 -12.43 20.12 -11.33
CA ASN A 138 -12.36 21.57 -11.40
C ASN A 138 -11.37 22.07 -10.33
N ALA A 139 -11.30 23.38 -10.08
CA ALA A 139 -10.30 23.97 -9.18
C ALA A 139 -10.30 23.35 -7.76
N ASP A 140 -11.46 23.05 -7.20
CA ASP A 140 -11.61 22.63 -5.80
C ASP A 140 -12.31 21.29 -5.61
N THR A 141 -12.76 20.65 -6.69
CA THR A 141 -13.57 19.43 -6.62
C THR A 141 -13.09 18.42 -7.65
N ALA A 142 -13.03 17.14 -7.25
CA ALA A 142 -12.83 16.02 -8.16
C ALA A 142 -13.93 14.97 -7.95
N TRP A 143 -14.41 14.42 -9.04
CA TRP A 143 -15.34 13.30 -9.09
C TRP A 143 -14.64 12.11 -9.73
N THR A 144 -14.71 10.96 -9.10
CA THR A 144 -14.16 9.71 -9.65
C THR A 144 -15.23 8.64 -9.60
N LEU A 145 -15.47 7.99 -10.74
CA LEU A 145 -16.33 6.82 -10.88
C LEU A 145 -15.48 5.64 -11.33
N VAL A 146 -15.66 4.48 -10.72
CA VAL A 146 -14.90 3.28 -11.05
C VAL A 146 -15.82 2.08 -11.15
N TRP A 147 -15.74 1.37 -12.27
CA TRP A 147 -16.31 0.04 -12.42
C TRP A 147 -15.18 -0.96 -12.21
N VAL A 148 -15.22 -1.68 -11.08
CA VAL A 148 -14.15 -2.56 -10.59
C VAL A 148 -14.44 -3.99 -10.98
N ASN A 149 -13.42 -4.72 -11.41
CA ASN A 149 -13.49 -6.14 -11.81
C ASN A 149 -14.68 -6.45 -12.73
N PRO A 150 -14.84 -5.76 -13.89
CA PRO A 150 -15.96 -5.96 -14.78
C PRO A 150 -16.14 -7.43 -15.15
N ARG A 151 -17.36 -7.96 -15.00
CA ARG A 151 -17.73 -9.35 -15.31
C ARG A 151 -17.02 -10.40 -14.45
N SER A 152 -16.55 -10.05 -13.26
CA SER A 152 -16.02 -11.04 -12.31
C SER A 152 -17.19 -11.78 -11.65
N ASP A 153 -17.10 -13.09 -11.59
CA ASP A 153 -18.00 -13.98 -10.86
C ASP A 153 -17.49 -14.37 -9.47
N ALA A 154 -16.40 -13.72 -9.02
CA ALA A 154 -15.81 -14.00 -7.74
C ALA A 154 -16.72 -13.61 -6.56
N ALA A 155 -16.96 -14.55 -5.66
CA ALA A 155 -17.84 -14.39 -4.50
C ALA A 155 -17.22 -13.61 -3.32
N SER A 156 -15.99 -13.11 -3.42
CA SER A 156 -15.33 -12.43 -2.32
C SER A 156 -15.08 -10.95 -2.56
N GLY A 157 -15.29 -10.15 -1.52
CA GLY A 157 -15.41 -8.70 -1.53
C GLY A 157 -14.40 -7.87 -2.29
N GLY A 158 -13.13 -8.29 -2.41
CA GLY A 158 -12.11 -7.55 -3.15
C GLY A 158 -12.07 -7.85 -4.64
N ASP A 159 -12.49 -9.05 -5.04
CA ASP A 159 -12.41 -9.57 -6.41
C ASP A 159 -13.76 -9.59 -7.12
N GLU A 160 -14.87 -9.28 -6.41
CA GLU A 160 -16.21 -9.19 -6.99
C GLU A 160 -16.36 -7.99 -7.95
N GLU A 161 -17.33 -8.07 -8.83
CA GLU A 161 -17.74 -6.92 -9.62
C GLU A 161 -18.39 -5.85 -8.73
N ALA A 162 -17.97 -4.60 -8.90
CA ALA A 162 -18.49 -3.49 -8.11
C ALA A 162 -18.42 -2.16 -8.85
N VAL A 163 -19.28 -1.23 -8.44
CA VAL A 163 -19.18 0.19 -8.82
C VAL A 163 -18.81 1.00 -7.58
N ALA A 164 -17.84 1.87 -7.72
CA ALA A 164 -17.39 2.76 -6.65
C ALA A 164 -17.39 4.21 -7.15
N ALA A 165 -17.64 5.13 -6.24
CA ALA A 165 -17.58 6.57 -6.48
C ALA A 165 -16.83 7.28 -5.36
N ARG A 166 -16.09 8.32 -5.74
CA ARG A 166 -15.46 9.27 -4.81
C ARG A 166 -15.80 10.68 -5.23
N VAL A 167 -16.11 11.52 -4.26
CA VAL A 167 -16.09 12.98 -4.41
C VAL A 167 -15.03 13.54 -3.49
N TYR A 168 -14.20 14.41 -4.02
CA TYR A 168 -13.21 15.20 -3.29
C TYR A 168 -13.59 16.65 -3.36
N ARG A 169 -13.45 17.38 -2.26
CA ARG A 169 -13.60 18.84 -2.22
C ARG A 169 -12.64 19.47 -1.24
N ARG A 170 -11.90 20.47 -1.70
CA ARG A 170 -11.06 21.31 -0.86
C ARG A 170 -11.86 22.50 -0.33
N VAL A 171 -11.77 22.75 0.98
CA VAL A 171 -12.38 23.91 1.64
C VAL A 171 -11.36 24.50 2.62
N GLY A 172 -10.75 25.61 2.24
CA GLY A 172 -9.66 26.21 3.03
C GLY A 172 -8.46 25.28 3.16
N ALA A 173 -8.08 24.98 4.38
CA ALA A 173 -6.96 24.08 4.71
C ALA A 173 -7.41 22.61 4.89
N ALA A 174 -8.66 22.29 4.59
CA ALA A 174 -9.22 20.94 4.76
C ALA A 174 -9.60 20.31 3.42
N ASP A 175 -9.21 19.06 3.24
CA ASP A 175 -9.64 18.19 2.16
C ASP A 175 -10.73 17.25 2.66
N TRP A 176 -11.85 17.22 1.96
CA TRP A 176 -13.01 16.40 2.27
C TRP A 176 -13.24 15.36 1.20
N HIS A 177 -13.55 14.14 1.61
CA HIS A 177 -13.81 13.02 0.72
C HIS A 177 -15.13 12.35 1.10
N GLY A 178 -15.95 12.07 0.11
CA GLY A 178 -17.10 11.19 0.24
C GLY A 178 -16.89 9.95 -0.62
N PHE A 179 -17.32 8.79 -0.15
CA PHE A 179 -17.14 7.50 -0.83
C PHE A 179 -18.44 6.72 -0.85
N ALA A 180 -18.65 6.00 -1.94
CA ALA A 180 -19.71 5.02 -2.06
C ALA A 180 -19.21 3.82 -2.85
N ARG A 181 -19.68 2.62 -2.52
CA ARG A 181 -19.44 1.39 -3.27
C ARG A 181 -20.66 0.51 -3.21
N VAL A 182 -20.97 -0.13 -4.33
CA VAL A 182 -21.97 -1.19 -4.43
C VAL A 182 -21.32 -2.38 -5.14
N GLY A 183 -21.22 -3.50 -4.46
CA GLY A 183 -20.72 -4.76 -5.01
C GLY A 183 -21.85 -5.79 -5.10
N GLU A 184 -21.67 -6.78 -5.94
CA GLU A 184 -22.65 -7.83 -6.17
C GLU A 184 -22.92 -8.64 -4.88
N HIS A 185 -21.87 -9.00 -4.15
CA HIS A 185 -21.94 -9.82 -2.94
C HIS A 185 -21.81 -8.99 -1.66
N SER A 186 -20.86 -8.05 -1.61
CA SER A 186 -20.62 -7.21 -0.42
C SER A 186 -21.69 -6.13 -0.22
N ARG A 187 -22.62 -5.97 -1.19
CA ARG A 187 -23.69 -4.97 -1.15
C ARG A 187 -23.13 -3.54 -1.09
N GLY A 188 -23.84 -2.64 -0.39
CA GLY A 188 -23.54 -1.22 -0.35
C GLY A 188 -22.62 -0.83 0.80
N SER A 189 -21.77 0.18 0.59
CA SER A 189 -21.11 0.90 1.66
C SER A 189 -20.98 2.37 1.30
N ILE A 190 -21.00 3.20 2.34
CA ILE A 190 -20.76 4.65 2.24
C ILE A 190 -19.69 5.04 3.27
N GLY A 191 -18.95 6.09 2.96
CA GLY A 191 -17.92 6.58 3.87
C GLY A 191 -17.56 8.03 3.61
N ALA A 192 -16.82 8.60 4.55
CA ALA A 192 -16.26 9.93 4.45
C ALA A 192 -14.87 9.96 5.08
N ALA A 193 -14.01 10.84 4.58
CA ALA A 193 -12.72 11.11 5.19
C ALA A 193 -12.40 12.61 5.08
N THR A 194 -11.50 13.08 5.94
CA THR A 194 -10.97 14.43 5.90
C THR A 194 -9.50 14.43 6.30
N SER A 195 -8.73 15.31 5.67
CA SER A 195 -7.38 15.69 6.07
C SER A 195 -7.38 17.22 6.24
N TRP A 196 -6.89 17.71 7.36
CA TRP A 196 -6.87 19.12 7.71
C TRP A 196 -5.48 19.54 8.19
N VAL A 197 -4.87 20.46 7.48
CA VAL A 197 -3.64 21.15 7.87
C VAL A 197 -3.99 22.19 8.94
N ALA A 198 -3.87 21.79 10.22
CA ALA A 198 -4.23 22.61 11.35
C ALA A 198 -3.19 23.72 11.63
N THR A 199 -1.90 23.40 11.40
CA THR A 199 -0.78 24.36 11.43
C THR A 199 0.25 23.94 10.38
N ASP A 200 1.30 24.73 10.17
CA ASP A 200 2.40 24.39 9.24
C ASP A 200 3.10 23.07 9.58
N SER A 201 2.96 22.60 10.82
CA SER A 201 3.60 21.39 11.31
C SER A 201 2.62 20.26 11.67
N VAL A 202 1.31 20.52 11.71
CA VAL A 202 0.32 19.53 12.20
C VAL A 202 -0.78 19.31 11.19
N GLU A 203 -0.94 18.08 10.78
CA GLU A 203 -2.07 17.58 10.02
C GLU A 203 -2.93 16.67 10.90
N LEU A 204 -4.24 16.85 10.85
CA LEU A 204 -5.23 15.99 11.47
C LEU A 204 -5.99 15.25 10.37
N HIS A 205 -6.29 13.99 10.58
CA HIS A 205 -7.08 13.21 9.62
C HIS A 205 -8.07 12.27 10.31
N ALA A 206 -9.16 12.01 9.61
CA ALA A 206 -10.19 11.10 10.07
C ALA A 206 -10.84 10.40 8.88
N SER A 207 -11.28 9.17 9.09
CA SER A 207 -11.94 8.35 8.08
C SER A 207 -12.98 7.46 8.73
N ALA A 208 -14.16 7.32 8.11
CA ALA A 208 -15.19 6.43 8.58
C ALA A 208 -15.94 5.79 7.41
N ARG A 209 -16.33 4.53 7.58
CA ARG A 209 -17.11 3.75 6.61
C ARG A 209 -18.18 2.93 7.31
N ARG A 210 -19.34 2.84 6.67
CA ARG A 210 -20.41 1.92 7.07
C ARG A 210 -20.83 1.05 5.90
N ALA A 211 -20.84 -0.27 6.12
CA ALA A 211 -21.31 -1.25 5.14
C ALA A 211 -22.72 -1.75 5.48
N SER A 212 -23.53 -1.96 4.44
CA SER A 212 -24.90 -2.49 4.53
C SER A 212 -24.95 -3.82 3.74
N PRO A 213 -25.72 -4.82 4.16
CA PRO A 213 -26.65 -4.87 5.28
C PRO A 213 -26.01 -5.24 6.63
N SER A 214 -24.73 -5.61 6.65
CA SER A 214 -24.03 -6.09 7.84
C SER A 214 -23.91 -5.05 8.97
N HIS A 215 -24.24 -3.78 8.71
CA HIS A 215 -24.07 -2.65 9.64
C HIS A 215 -22.67 -2.51 10.22
N ILE A 216 -21.66 -3.08 9.54
CA ILE A 216 -20.26 -2.97 9.93
C ILE A 216 -19.83 -1.51 9.84
N THR A 217 -19.29 -0.99 10.93
CA THR A 217 -18.70 0.35 10.99
C THR A 217 -17.20 0.24 11.21
N GLN A 218 -16.46 0.98 10.43
CA GLN A 218 -15.00 1.14 10.53
C GLN A 218 -14.72 2.63 10.69
N ALA A 219 -13.81 3.00 11.57
CA ALA A 219 -13.45 4.39 11.80
C ALA A 219 -11.99 4.54 12.20
N LEU A 220 -11.36 5.63 11.78
CA LEU A 220 -10.00 6.02 12.11
C LEU A 220 -9.98 7.51 12.44
N VAL A 221 -9.14 7.88 13.39
CA VAL A 221 -8.71 9.26 13.65
C VAL A 221 -7.20 9.27 13.85
N GLY A 222 -6.54 10.32 13.41
CA GLY A 222 -5.10 10.43 13.53
C GLY A 222 -4.58 11.86 13.41
N ALA A 223 -3.32 12.01 13.77
CA ALA A 223 -2.57 13.24 13.64
C ALA A 223 -1.14 12.93 13.19
N THR A 224 -0.58 13.80 12.38
CA THR A 224 0.85 13.81 12.01
C THR A 224 1.44 15.17 12.33
N TRP A 225 2.51 15.16 13.11
CA TRP A 225 3.35 16.32 13.33
C TRP A 225 4.67 16.15 12.57
N THR A 226 5.10 17.19 11.86
CA THR A 226 6.38 17.21 11.14
C THR A 226 7.16 18.45 11.53
N GLY A 227 8.33 18.26 12.14
CA GLY A 227 9.22 19.34 12.54
C GLY A 227 10.13 19.82 11.40
N GLU A 228 10.76 20.98 11.57
CA GLU A 228 11.70 21.56 10.62
C GLU A 228 12.92 20.64 10.34
N SER A 229 13.30 19.83 11.32
CA SER A 229 14.35 18.81 11.17
C SER A 229 13.97 17.59 10.35
N LYS A 230 12.77 17.58 9.73
CA LYS A 230 12.16 16.44 9.02
C LYS A 230 11.88 15.22 9.93
N LEU A 231 11.83 15.41 11.24
CA LEU A 231 11.26 14.43 12.15
C LEU A 231 9.73 14.47 12.01
N SER A 232 9.12 13.33 11.73
CA SER A 232 7.67 13.16 11.64
C SER A 232 7.19 12.19 12.71
N LEU A 233 6.14 12.56 13.42
CA LEU A 233 5.45 11.74 14.42
C LEU A 233 4.01 11.57 13.99
N THR A 234 3.58 10.32 13.77
CA THR A 234 2.20 9.97 13.43
C THR A 234 1.57 9.17 14.57
N ALA A 235 0.37 9.53 14.95
CA ALA A 235 -0.45 8.77 15.91
C ALA A 235 -1.84 8.55 15.29
N GLU A 236 -2.28 7.29 15.30
CA GLU A 236 -3.61 6.91 14.81
C GLU A 236 -4.30 5.96 15.79
N ALA A 237 -5.61 6.07 15.88
CA ALA A 237 -6.45 5.11 16.58
C ALA A 237 -7.62 4.71 15.67
N TRP A 238 -7.92 3.42 15.61
CA TRP A 238 -9.03 2.96 14.78
C TRP A 238 -9.82 1.83 15.40
N SER A 239 -11.05 1.69 14.93
CA SER A 239 -11.95 0.57 15.19
C SER A 239 -12.33 -0.09 13.88
N ASP A 240 -12.10 -1.39 13.77
CA ASP A 240 -12.49 -2.22 12.64
C ASP A 240 -13.63 -3.17 13.03
N GLY A 241 -14.85 -2.78 12.69
CA GLY A 241 -16.03 -3.61 12.95
C GLY A 241 -16.11 -4.86 12.06
N SER A 242 -15.29 -4.97 11.00
CA SER A 242 -15.21 -6.17 10.16
C SER A 242 -14.28 -7.23 10.72
N ALA A 243 -13.41 -6.87 11.66
CA ALA A 243 -12.48 -7.80 12.27
C ALA A 243 -13.23 -8.89 13.04
N ALA A 244 -12.99 -10.14 12.66
CA ALA A 244 -13.50 -11.32 13.36
C ALA A 244 -12.41 -11.86 14.31
N PRO A 245 -12.76 -12.38 15.48
CA PRO A 245 -11.78 -13.01 16.36
C PRO A 245 -10.96 -14.09 15.62
N PRO A 246 -9.65 -14.17 15.83
CA PRO A 246 -8.84 -13.46 16.83
C PRO A 246 -8.32 -12.07 16.38
N GLN A 247 -8.77 -11.52 15.28
CA GLN A 247 -8.30 -10.21 14.80
C GLN A 247 -8.78 -9.08 15.75
N PRO A 248 -7.89 -8.14 16.12
CA PRO A 248 -8.23 -7.05 17.01
C PRO A 248 -9.14 -6.03 16.33
N ARG A 249 -10.22 -5.65 17.02
CA ARG A 249 -11.12 -4.59 16.53
C ARG A 249 -10.59 -3.20 16.78
N ARG A 250 -9.95 -2.94 17.91
CA ARG A 250 -9.40 -1.64 18.30
C ARG A 250 -7.90 -1.67 18.25
N ASN A 251 -7.30 -0.63 17.69
CA ASN A 251 -5.87 -0.53 17.53
C ASN A 251 -5.42 0.92 17.75
N VAL A 252 -4.20 1.08 18.26
CA VAL A 252 -3.49 2.35 18.35
C VAL A 252 -2.14 2.18 17.64
N TYR A 253 -1.81 3.08 16.76
CA TYR A 253 -0.56 3.08 16.00
C TYR A 253 0.21 4.35 16.25
N LEU A 254 1.49 4.20 16.53
CA LEU A 254 2.45 5.30 16.68
C LEU A 254 3.62 5.06 15.74
N ARG A 255 4.06 6.11 15.07
CA ARG A 255 5.21 6.08 14.19
C ARG A 255 6.08 7.30 14.42
N ALA A 256 7.38 7.10 14.53
CA ALA A 256 8.40 8.13 14.44
C ALA A 256 9.28 7.83 13.22
N ALA A 257 9.42 8.79 12.33
CA ALA A 257 10.28 8.70 11.15
C ALA A 257 11.12 9.98 11.04
N TRP A 258 12.38 9.84 10.69
CA TRP A 258 13.27 10.97 10.49
C TRP A 258 13.99 10.83 9.16
N GLU A 259 14.27 11.96 8.51
CA GLU A 259 15.08 12.01 7.30
C GLU A 259 16.21 13.01 7.48
N HIS A 260 17.46 12.52 7.39
CA HIS A 260 18.64 13.35 7.52
C HIS A 260 19.78 12.80 6.66
N GLU A 261 20.27 13.59 5.72
CA GLU A 261 21.42 13.25 4.85
C GLU A 261 21.35 11.83 4.23
N GLY A 262 20.18 11.47 3.75
CA GLY A 262 19.92 10.15 3.17
C GLY A 262 19.58 9.06 4.17
N TRP A 263 19.80 9.25 5.47
CA TRP A 263 19.39 8.31 6.51
C TRP A 263 17.90 8.48 6.85
N GLN A 264 17.21 7.36 7.00
CA GLN A 264 15.78 7.29 7.24
C GLN A 264 15.45 6.28 8.36
N PRO A 265 15.79 6.57 9.63
CA PRO A 265 15.37 5.74 10.75
C PRO A 265 13.84 5.85 10.95
N VAL A 266 13.24 4.71 11.26
CA VAL A 266 11.79 4.57 11.51
C VAL A 266 11.56 3.65 12.69
N VAL A 267 10.66 4.05 13.59
CA VAL A 267 10.14 3.18 14.65
C VAL A 267 8.62 3.20 14.60
N ASP A 268 8.02 2.02 14.51
CA ASP A 268 6.57 1.82 14.51
C ASP A 268 6.15 1.01 15.73
N LEU A 269 5.05 1.39 16.34
CA LEU A 269 4.40 0.66 17.42
C LEU A 269 2.91 0.52 17.10
N LEU A 270 2.44 -0.71 16.94
CA LEU A 270 1.02 -1.06 16.95
C LEU A 270 0.66 -1.67 18.28
N LEU A 271 -0.34 -1.12 18.94
CA LEU A 271 -0.92 -1.59 20.19
C LEU A 271 -2.34 -2.09 19.93
N VAL A 272 -2.68 -3.20 20.56
CA VAL A 272 -4.04 -3.74 20.66
C VAL A 272 -4.56 -3.51 22.08
N PRO A 273 -5.36 -2.46 22.35
CA PRO A 273 -5.80 -2.14 23.70
C PRO A 273 -6.60 -3.25 24.39
N ASP A 274 -7.33 -4.07 23.61
CA ASP A 274 -8.24 -5.08 24.14
C ASP A 274 -7.52 -6.23 24.85
N ASP A 275 -6.34 -6.63 24.34
CA ASP A 275 -5.59 -7.78 24.88
C ASP A 275 -4.12 -7.45 25.20
N ARG A 276 -3.72 -6.18 25.05
CA ARG A 276 -2.35 -5.67 25.25
C ARG A 276 -1.31 -6.29 24.32
N GLY A 277 -1.75 -6.86 23.19
CA GLY A 277 -0.88 -7.27 22.10
C GLY A 277 -0.15 -6.08 21.49
N ARG A 278 1.07 -6.29 20.99
CA ARG A 278 1.87 -5.23 20.37
C ARG A 278 2.76 -5.74 19.25
N ILE A 279 2.95 -4.92 18.22
CA ILE A 279 3.97 -5.10 17.20
C ILE A 279 4.88 -3.89 17.26
N VAL A 280 6.18 -4.11 17.39
CA VAL A 280 7.20 -3.06 17.31
C VAL A 280 8.04 -3.32 16.08
N THR A 281 8.26 -2.29 15.26
CA THR A 281 9.19 -2.33 14.12
C THR A 281 10.20 -1.23 14.30
N ALA A 282 11.49 -1.54 14.20
CA ALA A 282 12.55 -0.57 14.07
C ALA A 282 13.30 -0.84 12.77
N ALA A 283 13.42 0.17 11.93
CA ALA A 283 14.05 0.08 10.62
C ALA A 283 14.95 1.28 10.38
N LEU A 284 15.98 1.06 9.57
CA LEU A 284 16.88 2.08 9.08
C LEU A 284 17.01 1.95 7.58
N GLY A 285 16.65 3.00 6.85
CA GLY A 285 16.95 3.17 5.44
C GLY A 285 18.13 4.11 5.24
N TRP A 286 18.86 3.91 4.16
CA TRP A 286 19.84 4.85 3.65
C TRP A 286 19.68 4.99 2.14
N GLN A 287 19.53 6.23 1.67
CA GLN A 287 19.37 6.57 0.26
C GLN A 287 20.61 7.33 -0.22
N GLY A 288 21.40 6.70 -1.06
CA GLY A 288 22.46 7.35 -1.83
C GLY A 288 22.01 7.69 -3.24
N ASP A 289 22.96 8.12 -4.08
CA ASP A 289 22.69 8.56 -5.47
C ASP A 289 22.15 7.43 -6.35
N ARG A 290 22.65 6.21 -6.17
CA ARG A 290 22.35 5.04 -7.03
C ARG A 290 21.86 3.83 -6.26
N TRP A 291 21.94 3.84 -4.94
CA TRP A 291 21.62 2.71 -4.10
C TRP A 291 20.74 3.13 -2.95
N ARG A 292 19.83 2.28 -2.60
CA ARG A 292 19.10 2.34 -1.34
C ARG A 292 19.35 1.06 -0.56
N PHE A 293 19.66 1.20 0.71
CA PHE A 293 19.75 0.08 1.63
C PHE A 293 18.71 0.24 2.73
N ASP A 294 18.03 -0.83 3.06
CA ASP A 294 17.04 -0.89 4.12
C ASP A 294 17.33 -2.10 5.01
N GLY A 295 17.13 -1.95 6.31
CA GLY A 295 17.24 -3.06 7.25
C GLY A 295 16.45 -2.79 8.49
N GLY A 296 16.06 -3.84 9.20
CA GLY A 296 15.27 -3.66 10.41
C GLY A 296 14.82 -4.94 11.07
N LEU A 297 14.10 -4.73 12.15
CA LEU A 297 13.58 -5.78 13.02
C LEU A 297 12.13 -5.49 13.35
N ARG A 298 11.31 -6.53 13.36
CA ARG A 298 9.93 -6.50 13.84
C ARG A 298 9.74 -7.54 14.93
N TRP A 299 9.12 -7.14 16.03
CA TRP A 299 8.81 -8.00 17.17
C TRP A 299 7.30 -8.06 17.38
N TYR A 300 6.82 -9.24 17.69
CA TYR A 300 5.46 -9.53 18.07
C TYR A 300 5.44 -9.93 19.54
N GLY A 301 4.64 -9.28 20.38
CA GLY A 301 4.63 -9.54 21.82
C GLY A 301 3.37 -9.07 22.52
N GLY A 302 3.28 -9.41 23.80
CA GLY A 302 2.15 -9.12 24.68
C GLY A 302 2.10 -10.15 25.81
N PRO A 303 1.08 -10.09 26.68
CA PRO A 303 0.79 -11.18 27.62
C PRO A 303 0.40 -12.45 26.85
N ASP A 304 0.53 -13.61 27.47
CA ASP A 304 0.21 -14.92 26.85
C ASP A 304 -1.24 -15.01 26.34
N SER A 305 -2.15 -14.23 26.93
CA SER A 305 -3.55 -14.14 26.49
C SER A 305 -3.77 -13.29 25.22
N ALA A 306 -2.78 -12.54 24.76
CA ALA A 306 -2.94 -11.69 23.59
C ALA A 306 -2.95 -12.51 22.30
N ALA A 307 -3.90 -12.23 21.40
CA ALA A 307 -4.05 -12.95 20.13
C ALA A 307 -2.75 -12.94 19.30
N ILE A 308 -2.01 -11.85 19.33
CA ILE A 308 -0.76 -11.67 18.59
C ILE A 308 0.37 -12.60 19.08
N THR A 309 0.34 -13.03 20.34
CA THR A 309 1.32 -13.98 20.89
C THR A 309 1.07 -15.42 20.47
N HIS A 310 -0.11 -15.71 19.91
CA HIS A 310 -0.44 -17.03 19.32
C HIS A 310 -0.06 -17.13 17.84
N LEU A 311 0.36 -16.03 17.21
CA LEU A 311 0.91 -16.09 15.87
C LEU A 311 2.21 -16.92 15.88
N PRO A 312 2.47 -17.72 14.82
CA PRO A 312 3.71 -18.49 14.74
C PRO A 312 4.95 -17.58 14.70
N THR A 313 4.84 -16.40 14.11
CA THR A 313 5.93 -15.43 13.98
C THR A 313 6.18 -14.68 15.27
N ARG A 314 7.42 -14.69 15.76
CA ARG A 314 7.86 -13.94 16.95
C ARG A 314 8.70 -12.72 16.61
N ARG A 315 9.58 -12.87 15.63
CA ARG A 315 10.46 -11.81 15.15
C ARG A 315 10.68 -11.96 13.66
N ILE A 316 10.89 -10.83 13.00
CA ILE A 316 11.37 -10.77 11.62
C ILE A 316 12.58 -9.83 11.61
N ALA A 317 13.70 -10.30 11.07
CA ALA A 317 14.83 -9.46 10.69
C ALA A 317 14.86 -9.38 9.17
N PHE A 318 15.16 -8.21 8.61
CA PHE A 318 15.28 -8.04 7.16
C PHE A 318 16.43 -7.12 6.79
N ILE A 319 16.97 -7.32 5.61
CA ILE A 319 17.92 -6.44 4.94
C ILE A 319 17.59 -6.42 3.45
N ALA A 320 17.69 -5.26 2.83
CA ALA A 320 17.46 -5.09 1.40
C ALA A 320 18.47 -4.11 0.79
N GLY A 321 18.81 -4.37 -0.47
CA GLY A 321 19.53 -3.43 -1.33
C GLY A 321 18.71 -3.21 -2.60
N THR A 322 18.48 -1.95 -2.97
CA THR A 322 17.73 -1.56 -4.16
C THR A 322 18.60 -0.70 -5.06
N TRP A 323 18.58 -1.00 -6.35
CA TRP A 323 19.24 -0.24 -7.41
C TRP A 323 18.21 0.22 -8.43
N PRO A 324 17.86 1.53 -8.46
CA PRO A 324 17.02 2.12 -9.49
C PRO A 324 17.82 2.40 -10.77
N PHE A 325 17.16 2.36 -11.93
CA PHE A 325 17.73 2.64 -13.25
C PHE A 325 16.69 3.27 -14.19
#